data_7d9e178ea6f23522e44fc96478a8ccec
#
_entry.id   7d9e178ea6f23522e44fc96478a8ccec
#
_cell.length_a   1.000
_cell.length_b   1.000
_cell.length_c   1.000
_cell.angle_alpha   90.00
_cell.angle_beta   90.00
_cell.angle_gamma   90.00
#
_symmetry.space_group_name_H-M   'P 1'
#
loop_
_entity.id
_entity.type
_entity.pdbx_description
1 polymer ?
#
loop_
_entity_poly.entity_id
_entity_poly.type
_entity_poly.pdbx_seq_one_letter_code
_entity_poly.pdbx_strand_id
1 'polypeptide(L)' 'MTELEISVAPMHRLCKKAGAERVSEAAAKELAKVLQEIGVKIAKEALDFAVHSGRSTIKSKDIEIADRKVMGK' A
#
# COMPACT_ATOMS: atom_id res chain seq x y z
N MET A 1 -15.89 -3.66 9.86
CA MET A 1 -14.95 -4.67 9.35
C MET A 1 -14.40 -4.21 8.01
N THR A 2 -13.09 -4.23 7.86
CA THR A 2 -12.46 -3.73 6.63
C THR A 2 -12.37 -4.84 5.59
N GLU A 3 -12.97 -4.63 4.43
CA GLU A 3 -12.87 -5.57 3.33
C GLU A 3 -11.50 -5.42 2.68
N LEU A 4 -10.83 -6.54 2.43
CA LEU A 4 -9.50 -6.51 1.81
C LEU A 4 -9.58 -6.34 0.30
N GLU A 5 -8.91 -5.32 -0.21
CA GLU A 5 -8.75 -5.09 -1.65
C GLU A 5 -7.54 -5.84 -2.18
N ILE A 6 -6.54 -6.09 -1.32
CA ILE A 6 -5.30 -6.76 -1.70
C ILE A 6 -5.45 -8.26 -1.48
N SER A 7 -5.11 -9.06 -2.49
CA SER A 7 -5.20 -10.51 -2.40
C SER A 7 -4.19 -11.10 -1.43
N VAL A 8 -4.59 -12.18 -0.75
CA VAL A 8 -3.76 -12.85 0.25
C VAL A 8 -2.65 -13.70 -0.40
N ALA A 9 -2.93 -14.38 -1.50
CA ALA A 9 -1.96 -15.24 -2.16
C ALA A 9 -0.65 -14.54 -2.54
N PRO A 10 -0.68 -13.32 -3.13
CA PRO A 10 0.57 -12.58 -3.37
C PRO A 10 1.33 -12.27 -2.09
N MET A 11 0.64 -12.15 -0.95
CA MET A 11 1.29 -11.86 0.33
C MET A 11 2.15 -13.03 0.79
N HIS A 12 1.69 -14.26 0.56
CA HIS A 12 2.51 -15.46 0.80
C HIS A 12 3.80 -15.40 -0.01
N ARG A 13 3.69 -15.05 -1.29
CA ARG A 13 4.85 -14.97 -2.18
C ARG A 13 5.83 -13.87 -1.74
N LEU A 14 5.32 -12.73 -1.30
CA LEU A 14 6.18 -11.65 -0.81
C LEU A 14 6.97 -12.06 0.42
N CYS A 15 6.31 -12.76 1.36
CA CYS A 15 6.99 -13.25 2.55
C CYS A 15 8.08 -14.26 2.20
N LYS A 16 7.82 -15.11 1.22
CA LYS A 16 8.81 -16.09 0.76
C LYS A 16 9.99 -15.42 0.09
N LYS A 17 9.75 -14.35 -0.68
CA LYS A 17 10.83 -13.55 -1.27
C LYS A 17 11.70 -12.92 -0.19
N ALA A 18 11.11 -12.58 0.95
CA ALA A 18 11.86 -12.03 2.08
C ALA A 18 12.68 -13.09 2.83
N GLY A 19 12.50 -14.35 2.50
CA GLY A 19 13.27 -15.44 3.08
C GLY A 19 12.50 -16.37 4.02
N ALA A 20 11.19 -16.15 4.19
CA ALA A 20 10.39 -17.01 5.07
C ALA A 20 10.19 -18.39 4.44
N GLU A 21 10.41 -19.45 5.21
CA GLU A 21 10.14 -20.81 4.74
C GLU A 21 8.65 -21.11 4.75
N ARG A 22 7.96 -20.61 5.76
CA ARG A 22 6.53 -20.81 5.92
C ARG A 22 5.86 -19.50 6.29
N VAL A 23 4.63 -19.34 5.83
CA VAL A 23 3.83 -18.17 6.13
C VAL A 23 2.42 -18.62 6.50
N SER A 24 1.99 -18.32 7.71
CA SER A 24 0.63 -18.67 8.12
C SER A 24 -0.40 -17.85 7.35
N GLU A 25 -1.60 -18.41 7.22
CA GLU A 25 -2.71 -17.69 6.59
C GLU A 25 -2.99 -16.37 7.29
N ALA A 26 -2.97 -16.40 8.63
CA ALA A 26 -3.18 -15.18 9.43
C ALA A 26 -2.11 -14.12 9.16
N ALA A 27 -0.85 -14.54 9.00
CA ALA A 27 0.23 -13.61 8.71
C ALA A 27 0.04 -12.95 7.34
N ALA A 28 -0.35 -13.73 6.33
CA ALA A 28 -0.58 -13.20 5.00
C ALA A 28 -1.75 -12.21 4.98
N LYS A 29 -2.83 -12.53 5.72
CA LYS A 29 -3.98 -11.63 5.85
C LYS A 29 -3.59 -10.33 6.54
N GLU A 30 -2.78 -10.43 7.59
CA GLU A 30 -2.33 -9.24 8.32
C GLU A 30 -1.45 -8.37 7.43
N LEU A 31 -0.56 -8.96 6.65
CA LEU A 31 0.27 -8.21 5.71
C LEU A 31 -0.59 -7.49 4.67
N ALA A 32 -1.61 -8.17 4.13
CA ALA A 32 -2.54 -7.55 3.19
C ALA A 32 -3.24 -6.34 3.82
N LYS A 33 -3.68 -6.48 5.06
CA LYS A 33 -4.35 -5.41 5.80
C LYS A 33 -3.43 -4.20 6.00
N VAL A 34 -2.20 -4.45 6.43
CA VAL A 34 -1.21 -3.40 6.68
C VAL A 34 -0.89 -2.65 5.39
N LEU A 35 -0.65 -3.39 4.30
CA LEU A 35 -0.33 -2.77 3.01
C LEU A 35 -1.51 -1.95 2.47
N GLN A 36 -2.73 -2.45 2.68
CA GLN A 36 -3.91 -1.72 2.27
C GLN A 36 -4.05 -0.39 3.01
N GLU A 37 -3.83 -0.41 4.32
CA GLU A 37 -3.90 0.81 5.14
C GLU A 37 -2.85 1.83 4.71
N ILE A 38 -1.63 1.38 4.47
CA ILE A 38 -0.55 2.26 3.99
C ILE A 38 -0.88 2.77 2.60
N GLY A 39 -1.40 1.89 1.74
CA GLY A 39 -1.79 2.28 0.38
C GLY A 39 -2.85 3.37 0.36
N VAL A 40 -3.84 3.28 1.24
CA VAL A 40 -4.88 4.31 1.34
C VAL A 40 -4.28 5.64 1.83
N LYS A 41 -3.38 5.60 2.80
CA LYS A 41 -2.72 6.82 3.28
C LYS A 41 -1.92 7.50 2.17
N ILE A 42 -1.16 6.72 1.43
CA ILE A 42 -0.38 7.24 0.31
C ILE A 42 -1.30 7.81 -0.76
N ALA A 43 -2.39 7.11 -1.07
CA ALA A 43 -3.34 7.58 -2.08
C ALA A 43 -4.01 8.89 -1.68
N LYS A 44 -4.35 9.06 -0.40
CA LYS A 44 -4.95 10.32 0.08
C LYS A 44 -3.98 11.48 -0.06
N GLU A 45 -2.71 11.29 0.30
CA GLU A 45 -1.70 12.33 0.13
C GLU A 45 -1.46 12.64 -1.35
N ALA A 46 -1.42 11.60 -2.19
CA ALA A 46 -1.25 11.77 -3.63
C ALA A 46 -2.42 12.56 -4.23
N LEU A 47 -3.63 12.29 -3.76
CA LEU A 47 -4.81 13.02 -4.21
C LEU A 47 -4.71 14.51 -3.85
N ASP A 48 -4.23 14.83 -2.65
CA ASP A 48 -4.02 16.21 -2.23
C ASP A 48 -3.07 16.94 -3.18
N PHE A 49 -1.94 16.32 -3.53
CA PHE A 49 -1.00 16.90 -4.48
C PHE A 49 -1.65 17.12 -5.85
N ALA A 50 -2.41 16.13 -6.32
CA ALA A 50 -3.09 16.23 -7.61
C ALA A 50 -4.08 17.38 -7.61
N VAL A 51 -4.91 17.49 -6.57
CA VAL A 51 -5.92 18.54 -6.45
C VAL A 51 -5.27 19.91 -6.39
N HIS A 52 -4.19 20.08 -5.62
CA HIS A 52 -3.47 21.33 -5.54
C HIS A 52 -2.81 21.73 -6.85
N SER A 53 -2.57 20.77 -7.72
CA SER A 53 -2.06 21.01 -9.07
C SER A 53 -3.17 21.22 -10.10
N GLY A 54 -4.42 21.28 -9.65
CA GLY A 54 -5.57 21.49 -10.53
C GLY A 54 -6.01 20.24 -11.28
N ARG A 55 -5.65 19.06 -10.78
CA ARG A 55 -6.00 17.79 -11.42
C ARG A 55 -6.87 16.94 -10.52
N SER A 56 -7.66 16.05 -11.12
CA SER A 56 -8.43 15.06 -10.38
C SER A 56 -7.84 13.66 -10.54
N THR A 57 -6.83 13.52 -11.40
CA THR A 57 -6.18 12.24 -11.67
C THR A 57 -4.88 12.14 -10.87
N ILE A 58 -4.72 11.05 -10.12
CA ILE A 58 -3.47 10.76 -9.43
C ILE A 58 -2.49 10.17 -10.45
N LYS A 59 -1.28 10.74 -10.50
CA LYS A 59 -0.23 10.28 -11.40
C LYS A 59 0.91 9.65 -10.60
N SER A 60 1.80 8.93 -11.28
CA SER A 60 2.91 8.26 -10.60
C SER A 60 3.77 9.21 -9.79
N LYS A 61 3.97 10.41 -10.27
CA LYS A 61 4.76 11.43 -9.54
C LYS A 61 4.11 11.78 -8.20
N ASP A 62 2.77 11.87 -8.18
CA ASP A 62 2.04 12.14 -6.96
C ASP A 62 2.26 11.03 -5.94
N ILE A 63 2.26 9.78 -6.39
CA ILE A 63 2.51 8.63 -5.52
C ILE A 63 3.93 8.65 -4.98
N GLU A 64 4.93 8.96 -5.81
CA GLU A 64 6.32 9.05 -5.38
C GLU A 64 6.52 10.07 -4.27
N ILE A 65 5.94 11.26 -4.43
CA ILE A 65 6.02 12.33 -3.44
C ILE A 65 5.30 11.93 -2.15
N ALA A 66 4.10 11.36 -2.30
CA ALA A 66 3.30 10.93 -1.16
C ALA A 66 4.00 9.83 -0.36
N ASP A 67 4.65 8.89 -1.05
CA ASP A 67 5.40 7.82 -0.42
C ASP A 67 6.50 8.37 0.49
N ARG A 68 7.26 9.34 0.00
CA ARG A 68 8.32 9.97 0.80
C ARG A 68 7.76 10.63 2.04
N LYS A 69 6.64 11.32 1.92
CA LYS A 69 6.01 12.01 3.03
C LYS A 69 5.47 11.04 4.07
N VAL A 70 4.74 10.01 3.63
CA VAL A 70 4.09 9.05 4.52
C VAL A 70 5.11 8.11 5.17
N MET A 71 6.08 7.63 4.41
CA MET A 71 7.07 6.66 4.88
C MET A 71 8.32 7.30 5.49
N GLY A 72 8.45 8.63 5.43
CA GLY A 72 9.56 9.33 6.02
C GLY A 72 10.90 9.15 5.32
N LYS A 73 10.87 8.92 4.02
CA LYS A 73 12.10 8.70 3.24
C LYS A 73 12.74 10.02 2.84
#